data_4ba380715d1677c35e89dec5d5823106
#
_entry.id   4ba380715d1677c35e89dec5d5823106
#
_cell.length_a   1.000
_cell.length_b   1.000
_cell.length_c   1.000
_cell.angle_alpha   90.00
_cell.angle_beta   90.00
_cell.angle_gamma   90.00
#
_symmetry.space_group_name_H-M   'P 1'
#
loop_
_entity.id
_entity.type
_entity.pdbx_description
1 polymer ?
#
loop_
_entity_poly.entity_id
_entity_poly.type
_entity_poly.pdbx_seq_one_letter_code
_entity_poly.pdbx_strand_id
1 'polypeptide(L)'
;EVKNFQWDFELENQIKENTIHKYVYYAAREALQESGLLNDNNFDKERFGIAIGTLAAELTPFERLLRLDTSKKDNGFDKIVAAVYPPNSITNILAQYFNFEGPTMISLNACSSGNHAIAYAYELLMENKVDVVMVGGGDMIPQTEFTHFHNLKALAPERCQPFDKNRQGLMIGEGAGILIMERYEFAKKRGATIIAEMAGYGLSCDGFHMTAPHPEGDGAVKCMSDALKMANLSQTDIGYINAHGTGTPHNDKTETTAIKRVFGEHAYKIPCSSTKSMIGHLMGAASAVESVICCLVLRHGIAPPTISYETPDPECDLDYIPNKAQELKTRHVLNNSFAFGGNNATTIFSRMD
;
A
#
# COMPACT_ATOMS: atom_id res chain seq x y z
N GLU A 1 -5.80 -11.30 -9.66
CA GLU A 1 -6.51 -12.38 -8.95
C GLU A 1 -5.51 -13.26 -8.20
N VAL A 2 -5.74 -13.50 -6.90
CA VAL A 2 -4.92 -14.40 -6.08
C VAL A 2 -5.27 -15.84 -6.46
N LYS A 3 -4.28 -16.58 -6.99
CA LYS A 3 -4.46 -17.96 -7.49
C LYS A 3 -3.77 -18.97 -6.58
N ASN A 4 -4.30 -20.21 -6.58
CA ASN A 4 -3.72 -21.37 -5.89
C ASN A 4 -3.53 -21.16 -4.36
N PHE A 5 -4.37 -20.36 -3.75
CA PHE A 5 -4.32 -20.08 -2.32
C PHE A 5 -5.03 -21.23 -1.55
N GLN A 6 -4.30 -21.85 -0.61
CA GLN A 6 -4.88 -22.87 0.27
C GLN A 6 -5.35 -22.22 1.57
N TRP A 7 -6.65 -22.29 1.82
CA TRP A 7 -7.28 -21.74 3.02
C TRP A 7 -7.10 -22.71 4.21
N ASP A 8 -6.88 -22.14 5.39
CA ASP A 8 -6.94 -22.89 6.63
C ASP A 8 -8.39 -23.18 6.98
N PHE A 9 -8.74 -24.46 7.13
CA PHE A 9 -10.14 -24.91 7.28
C PHE A 9 -10.84 -24.36 8.54
N GLU A 10 -10.10 -24.17 9.64
CA GLU A 10 -10.66 -23.59 10.88
C GLU A 10 -11.04 -22.11 10.67
N LEU A 11 -10.21 -21.37 9.97
CA LEU A 11 -10.45 -19.97 9.64
C LEU A 11 -11.62 -19.80 8.67
N GLU A 12 -11.77 -20.72 7.72
CA GLU A 12 -12.83 -20.68 6.71
C GLU A 12 -14.23 -20.70 7.35
N ASN A 13 -14.41 -21.39 8.48
CA ASN A 13 -15.67 -21.42 9.20
C ASN A 13 -16.02 -20.12 9.92
N GLN A 14 -15.03 -19.32 10.30
CA GLN A 14 -15.22 -18.06 11.04
C GLN A 14 -15.30 -16.84 10.11
N ILE A 15 -14.58 -16.86 8.96
CA ILE A 15 -14.52 -15.75 8.00
C ILE A 15 -15.10 -16.20 6.65
N LYS A 16 -16.16 -16.98 6.67
CA LYS A 16 -16.68 -17.74 5.51
C LYS A 16 -16.92 -16.93 4.24
N GLU A 17 -17.20 -15.65 4.36
CA GLU A 17 -17.74 -14.87 3.24
C GLU A 17 -16.89 -13.65 2.85
N ASN A 18 -15.85 -13.31 3.63
CA ASN A 18 -15.12 -12.05 3.46
C ASN A 18 -13.70 -12.29 2.94
N THR A 19 -13.49 -12.08 1.65
CA THR A 19 -12.21 -12.34 0.98
C THR A 19 -11.08 -11.46 1.48
N ILE A 20 -11.34 -10.17 1.70
CA ILE A 20 -10.32 -9.22 2.19
C ILE A 20 -9.81 -9.61 3.58
N HIS A 21 -10.68 -10.06 4.48
CA HIS A 21 -10.28 -10.49 5.83
C HIS A 21 -9.30 -11.67 5.76
N LYS A 22 -9.52 -12.59 4.82
CA LYS A 22 -8.61 -13.72 4.58
C LYS A 22 -7.25 -13.24 4.10
N TYR A 23 -7.19 -12.37 3.09
CA TYR A 23 -5.93 -11.84 2.58
C TYR A 23 -5.12 -11.15 3.68
N VAL A 24 -5.77 -10.28 4.44
CA VAL A 24 -5.11 -9.54 5.51
C VAL A 24 -4.66 -10.45 6.65
N TYR A 25 -5.49 -11.45 7.03
CA TYR A 25 -5.14 -12.42 8.07
C TYR A 25 -3.89 -13.23 7.72
N TYR A 26 -3.83 -13.77 6.50
CA TYR A 26 -2.67 -14.58 6.09
C TYR A 26 -1.41 -13.75 5.99
N ALA A 27 -1.49 -12.56 5.40
CA ALA A 27 -0.36 -11.65 5.36
C ALA A 27 0.11 -11.24 6.78
N ALA A 28 -0.83 -11.00 7.70
CA ALA A 28 -0.54 -10.71 9.09
C ALA A 28 0.13 -11.88 9.82
N ARG A 29 -0.37 -13.09 9.61
CA ARG A 29 0.22 -14.31 10.18
C ARG A 29 1.65 -14.54 9.69
N GLU A 30 1.90 -14.39 8.39
CA GLU A 30 3.25 -14.48 7.81
C GLU A 30 4.18 -13.41 8.41
N ALA A 31 3.74 -12.16 8.50
CA ALA A 31 4.52 -11.07 9.08
C ALA A 31 4.83 -11.31 10.56
N LEU A 32 3.87 -11.79 11.36
CA LEU A 32 4.07 -12.17 12.76
C LEU A 32 5.03 -13.36 12.90
N GLN A 33 4.95 -14.33 12.00
CA GLN A 33 5.85 -15.48 11.98
C GLN A 33 7.29 -15.04 11.64
N GLU A 34 7.48 -14.23 10.60
CA GLU A 34 8.79 -13.74 10.19
C GLU A 34 9.42 -12.84 11.26
N SER A 35 8.62 -12.00 11.91
CA SER A 35 9.08 -11.15 13.01
C SER A 35 9.38 -11.91 14.31
N GLY A 36 8.93 -13.17 14.43
CA GLY A 36 9.05 -13.99 15.64
C GLY A 36 8.04 -13.65 16.73
N LEU A 37 7.00 -12.85 16.42
CA LEU A 37 5.99 -12.43 17.40
C LEU A 37 4.74 -13.31 17.41
N LEU A 38 4.56 -14.24 16.45
CA LEU A 38 3.35 -15.06 16.34
C LEU A 38 3.08 -15.89 17.61
N ASN A 39 4.13 -16.43 18.22
CA ASN A 39 4.06 -17.28 19.41
C ASN A 39 4.76 -16.67 20.63
N ASP A 40 5.16 -15.40 20.55
CA ASP A 40 5.75 -14.69 21.68
C ASP A 40 4.63 -14.09 22.54
N ASN A 41 4.62 -14.44 23.82
CA ASN A 41 3.70 -13.89 24.81
C ASN A 41 4.39 -12.96 25.82
N ASN A 42 5.66 -12.59 25.57
CA ASN A 42 6.47 -11.80 26.50
C ASN A 42 6.40 -10.29 26.24
N PHE A 43 5.32 -9.81 25.62
CA PHE A 43 5.08 -8.39 25.40
C PHE A 43 3.68 -7.98 25.87
N ASP A 44 3.52 -6.70 26.13
CA ASP A 44 2.25 -6.11 26.55
C ASP A 44 1.30 -5.99 25.36
N LYS A 45 0.19 -6.69 25.40
CA LYS A 45 -0.82 -6.73 24.34
C LYS A 45 -1.56 -5.41 24.16
N GLU A 46 -1.69 -4.60 25.21
CA GLU A 46 -2.25 -3.26 25.15
C GLU A 46 -1.31 -2.29 24.39
N ARG A 47 -0.02 -2.66 24.27
CA ARG A 47 0.98 -1.90 23.53
C ARG A 47 1.27 -2.46 22.13
N PHE A 48 0.37 -3.31 21.61
CA PHE A 48 0.40 -3.82 20.25
C PHE A 48 -0.76 -3.23 19.44
N GLY A 49 -0.47 -2.26 18.55
CA GLY A 49 -1.46 -1.61 17.71
C GLY A 49 -1.68 -2.29 16.35
N ILE A 50 -2.77 -1.96 15.68
CA ILE A 50 -3.10 -2.43 14.32
C ILE A 50 -3.55 -1.24 13.48
N ALA A 51 -2.94 -1.07 12.28
CA ALA A 51 -3.33 -0.03 11.33
C ALA A 51 -3.40 -0.59 9.91
N ILE A 52 -4.57 -0.59 9.30
CA ILE A 52 -4.79 -1.18 7.98
C ILE A 52 -5.37 -0.14 7.01
N GLY A 53 -4.75 -0.06 5.83
CA GLY A 53 -5.24 0.72 4.70
C GLY A 53 -6.10 -0.12 3.76
N THR A 54 -7.21 0.43 3.30
CA THR A 54 -8.09 -0.19 2.30
C THR A 54 -8.80 0.91 1.51
N LEU A 55 -9.27 0.62 0.31
CA LEU A 55 -10.07 1.58 -0.45
C LEU A 55 -11.52 1.58 0.04
N ALA A 56 -12.11 0.40 0.14
CA ALA A 56 -13.54 0.26 0.34
C ALA A 56 -13.92 -0.85 1.35
N ALA A 57 -12.93 -1.42 2.02
CA ALA A 57 -13.14 -2.56 2.91
C ALA A 57 -13.79 -3.76 2.18
N GLU A 58 -14.71 -4.47 2.83
CA GLU A 58 -15.39 -5.63 2.25
C GLU A 58 -16.70 -5.19 1.57
N LEU A 59 -16.69 -5.07 0.26
CA LEU A 59 -17.87 -4.68 -0.54
C LEU A 59 -18.73 -5.85 -1.02
N THR A 60 -18.20 -7.09 -1.02
CA THR A 60 -18.93 -8.25 -1.56
C THR A 60 -20.29 -8.50 -0.88
N PRO A 61 -20.41 -8.42 0.44
CA PRO A 61 -21.71 -8.53 1.08
C PRO A 61 -22.66 -7.37 0.75
N PHE A 62 -22.12 -6.14 0.54
CA PHE A 62 -22.94 -5.02 0.08
C PHE A 62 -23.45 -5.24 -1.35
N GLU A 63 -22.63 -5.79 -2.25
CA GLU A 63 -23.07 -6.19 -3.59
C GLU A 63 -24.16 -7.28 -3.56
N ARG A 64 -24.08 -8.22 -2.62
CA ARG A 64 -25.13 -9.20 -2.39
C ARG A 64 -26.44 -8.55 -1.92
N LEU A 65 -26.34 -7.51 -1.05
CA LEU A 65 -27.52 -6.74 -0.63
C LEU A 65 -28.26 -6.12 -1.80
N LEU A 66 -27.55 -5.52 -2.75
CA LEU A 66 -28.14 -4.91 -3.94
C LEU A 66 -28.90 -5.90 -4.82
N ARG A 67 -28.63 -7.19 -4.68
CA ARG A 67 -29.30 -8.30 -5.42
C ARG A 67 -30.44 -8.93 -4.65
N LEU A 68 -30.65 -8.56 -3.37
CA LEU A 68 -31.73 -9.14 -2.58
C LEU A 68 -33.09 -8.57 -3.00
N ASP A 69 -34.09 -9.44 -3.00
CA ASP A 69 -35.48 -9.04 -3.20
C ASP A 69 -36.00 -8.31 -1.96
N THR A 70 -36.01 -6.98 -2.04
CA THR A 70 -36.48 -6.09 -0.97
C THR A 70 -37.97 -6.17 -0.70
N SER A 71 -38.74 -6.87 -1.54
CA SER A 71 -40.18 -7.10 -1.33
C SER A 71 -40.47 -8.12 -0.23
N LYS A 72 -39.48 -8.93 0.15
CA LYS A 72 -39.61 -9.96 1.20
C LYS A 72 -39.29 -9.35 2.57
N LYS A 73 -40.19 -9.56 3.54
CA LYS A 73 -40.08 -9.04 4.91
C LYS A 73 -38.86 -9.55 5.69
N ASP A 74 -38.35 -10.76 5.40
CA ASP A 74 -37.15 -11.35 6.03
C ASP A 74 -36.18 -11.79 4.93
N ASN A 75 -35.45 -10.87 4.38
CA ASN A 75 -34.46 -11.10 3.33
C ASN A 75 -33.01 -11.19 3.88
N GLY A 76 -32.85 -11.17 5.20
CA GLY A 76 -31.52 -11.21 5.84
C GLY A 76 -30.75 -9.89 5.77
N PHE A 77 -31.38 -8.80 5.30
CA PHE A 77 -30.77 -7.48 5.12
C PHE A 77 -30.04 -6.99 6.37
N ASP A 78 -30.71 -7.00 7.53
CA ASP A 78 -30.14 -6.48 8.78
C ASP A 78 -28.90 -7.28 9.23
N LYS A 79 -28.92 -8.61 9.06
CA LYS A 79 -27.79 -9.47 9.41
C LYS A 79 -26.59 -9.24 8.49
N ILE A 80 -26.83 -9.04 7.20
CA ILE A 80 -25.77 -8.78 6.22
C ILE A 80 -25.17 -7.41 6.47
N VAL A 81 -25.98 -6.37 6.69
CA VAL A 81 -25.49 -5.02 7.02
C VAL A 81 -24.65 -5.02 8.29
N ALA A 82 -25.12 -5.69 9.34
CA ALA A 82 -24.39 -5.77 10.60
C ALA A 82 -23.04 -6.51 10.47
N ALA A 83 -22.94 -7.47 9.54
CA ALA A 83 -21.72 -8.25 9.32
C ALA A 83 -20.67 -7.52 8.46
N VAL A 84 -21.10 -6.56 7.64
CA VAL A 84 -20.25 -5.89 6.64
C VAL A 84 -19.83 -4.50 7.07
N TYR A 85 -20.65 -3.84 7.80
CA TYR A 85 -20.43 -2.48 8.24
C TYR A 85 -20.17 -2.45 9.76
N PRO A 86 -19.05 -1.91 10.19
CA PRO A 86 -18.18 -0.90 9.61
C PRO A 86 -16.83 -1.45 9.06
N PRO A 87 -16.07 -0.66 8.28
CA PRO A 87 -14.76 -1.06 7.72
C PRO A 87 -13.74 -1.55 8.74
N ASN A 88 -13.82 -1.11 10.00
CA ASN A 88 -12.95 -1.57 11.08
C ASN A 88 -13.14 -3.06 11.47
N SER A 89 -14.09 -3.77 10.85
CA SER A 89 -14.19 -5.23 11.00
C SER A 89 -12.88 -5.95 10.67
N ILE A 90 -12.08 -5.41 9.73
CA ILE A 90 -10.78 -5.96 9.37
C ILE A 90 -9.82 -5.95 10.56
N THR A 91 -9.65 -4.79 11.20
CA THR A 91 -8.77 -4.68 12.37
C THR A 91 -9.31 -5.42 13.59
N ASN A 92 -10.63 -5.46 13.76
CA ASN A 92 -11.26 -6.19 14.86
C ASN A 92 -11.01 -7.71 14.77
N ILE A 93 -11.11 -8.29 13.57
CA ILE A 93 -10.83 -9.70 13.35
C ILE A 93 -9.37 -10.01 13.66
N LEU A 94 -8.41 -9.18 13.20
CA LEU A 94 -7.00 -9.35 13.52
C LEU A 94 -6.74 -9.26 15.02
N ALA A 95 -7.31 -8.24 15.70
CA ALA A 95 -7.19 -8.06 17.14
C ALA A 95 -7.71 -9.27 17.90
N GLN A 96 -8.88 -9.78 17.51
CA GLN A 96 -9.51 -10.95 18.13
C GLN A 96 -8.66 -12.22 17.93
N TYR A 97 -8.21 -12.47 16.69
CA TYR A 97 -7.44 -13.67 16.36
C TYR A 97 -6.08 -13.74 17.05
N PHE A 98 -5.35 -12.63 17.04
CA PHE A 98 -4.02 -12.58 17.60
C PHE A 98 -4.02 -12.13 19.07
N ASN A 99 -5.21 -11.81 19.62
CA ASN A 99 -5.40 -11.35 20.98
C ASN A 99 -4.54 -10.11 21.29
N PHE A 100 -4.62 -9.09 20.43
CA PHE A 100 -3.99 -7.80 20.61
C PHE A 100 -5.02 -6.78 21.12
N GLU A 101 -4.64 -5.94 22.07
CA GLU A 101 -5.53 -5.06 22.82
C GLU A 101 -5.20 -3.58 22.65
N GLY A 102 -4.18 -3.25 21.86
CA GLY A 102 -3.76 -1.89 21.57
C GLY A 102 -4.69 -1.16 20.59
N PRO A 103 -4.37 0.11 20.25
CA PRO A 103 -5.19 0.94 19.38
C PRO A 103 -5.29 0.35 17.97
N THR A 104 -6.49 0.45 17.39
CA THR A 104 -6.74 0.01 16.01
C THR A 104 -7.19 1.16 15.13
N MET A 105 -6.79 1.17 13.85
CA MET A 105 -7.17 2.19 12.88
C MET A 105 -7.35 1.61 11.49
N ILE A 106 -8.36 2.08 10.77
CA ILE A 106 -8.53 1.88 9.32
C ILE A 106 -8.30 3.21 8.60
N SER A 107 -7.44 3.19 7.59
CA SER A 107 -7.23 4.31 6.68
C SER A 107 -8.02 4.09 5.38
N LEU A 108 -8.83 5.10 5.00
CA LEU A 108 -9.66 5.13 3.78
C LEU A 108 -9.25 6.33 2.91
N ASN A 109 -7.98 6.39 2.52
CA ASN A 109 -7.38 7.45 1.71
C ASN A 109 -7.15 7.00 0.26
N ALA A 110 -8.10 6.25 -0.31
CA ALA A 110 -8.00 5.66 -1.65
C ALA A 110 -6.67 4.90 -1.84
N CYS A 111 -5.97 5.09 -2.95
CA CYS A 111 -4.75 4.35 -3.29
C CYS A 111 -3.60 4.54 -2.29
N SER A 112 -3.58 5.64 -1.53
CA SER A 112 -2.53 5.94 -0.54
C SER A 112 -2.82 5.44 0.88
N SER A 113 -3.91 4.69 1.07
CA SER A 113 -4.36 4.22 2.40
C SER A 113 -3.28 3.46 3.16
N GLY A 114 -2.52 2.58 2.50
CA GLY A 114 -1.44 1.83 3.13
C GLY A 114 -0.34 2.74 3.67
N ASN A 115 0.13 3.72 2.89
CA ASN A 115 1.14 4.68 3.36
C ASN A 115 0.61 5.59 4.48
N HIS A 116 -0.67 5.98 4.47
CA HIS A 116 -1.29 6.70 5.58
C HIS A 116 -1.35 5.84 6.85
N ALA A 117 -1.66 4.55 6.72
CA ALA A 117 -1.62 3.62 7.85
C ALA A 117 -0.20 3.49 8.43
N ILE A 118 0.82 3.41 7.55
CA ILE A 118 2.24 3.35 7.96
C ILE A 118 2.65 4.65 8.68
N ALA A 119 2.24 5.82 8.16
CA ALA A 119 2.49 7.09 8.82
C ALA A 119 1.85 7.16 10.21
N TYR A 120 0.61 6.71 10.36
CA TYR A 120 -0.05 6.64 11.67
C TYR A 120 0.66 5.68 12.63
N ALA A 121 1.08 4.50 12.15
CA ALA A 121 1.84 3.54 12.95
C ALA A 121 3.16 4.15 13.44
N TYR A 122 3.85 4.89 12.56
CA TYR A 122 5.08 5.60 12.92
C TYR A 122 4.84 6.59 14.06
N GLU A 123 3.79 7.41 14.00
CA GLU A 123 3.46 8.37 15.07
C GLU A 123 3.17 7.68 16.41
N LEU A 124 2.39 6.59 16.40
CA LEU A 124 2.12 5.83 17.63
C LEU A 124 3.40 5.31 18.31
N LEU A 125 4.36 4.82 17.50
CA LEU A 125 5.64 4.32 17.99
C LEU A 125 6.54 5.45 18.50
N MET A 126 6.63 6.56 17.76
CA MET A 126 7.45 7.72 18.13
C MET A 126 6.93 8.43 19.38
N GLU A 127 5.62 8.51 19.55
CA GLU A 127 4.99 9.03 20.77
C GLU A 127 5.00 8.04 21.95
N ASN A 128 5.63 6.88 21.79
CA ASN A 128 5.71 5.83 22.81
C ASN A 128 4.34 5.35 23.31
N LYS A 129 3.30 5.42 22.50
CA LYS A 129 1.97 4.91 22.82
C LYS A 129 1.90 3.40 22.75
N VAL A 130 2.65 2.81 21.82
CA VAL A 130 2.77 1.37 21.61
C VAL A 130 4.23 0.97 21.40
N ASP A 131 4.54 -0.31 21.52
CA ASP A 131 5.87 -0.87 21.25
C ASP A 131 5.93 -1.54 19.86
N VAL A 132 4.79 -2.05 19.39
CA VAL A 132 4.64 -2.76 18.13
C VAL A 132 3.37 -2.30 17.42
N VAL A 133 3.41 -2.20 16.09
CA VAL A 133 2.22 -2.02 15.25
C VAL A 133 2.26 -3.02 14.09
N MET A 134 1.21 -3.80 13.95
CA MET A 134 0.90 -4.52 12.72
C MET A 134 0.29 -3.52 11.75
N VAL A 135 0.97 -3.25 10.65
CA VAL A 135 0.55 -2.21 9.71
C VAL A 135 0.62 -2.68 8.27
N GLY A 136 -0.29 -2.22 7.46
CA GLY A 136 -0.28 -2.56 6.05
C GLY A 136 -1.57 -2.22 5.35
N GLY A 137 -1.98 -3.06 4.41
CA GLY A 137 -3.22 -2.87 3.69
C GLY A 137 -3.73 -4.15 3.04
N GLY A 138 -5.01 -4.16 2.73
CA GLY A 138 -5.67 -5.23 1.99
C GLY A 138 -6.81 -4.68 1.15
N ASP A 139 -6.96 -5.20 -0.05
CA ASP A 139 -8.11 -4.96 -0.91
C ASP A 139 -8.40 -6.16 -1.80
N MET A 140 -9.62 -6.19 -2.32
CA MET A 140 -10.13 -7.20 -3.24
C MET A 140 -10.69 -6.51 -4.49
N ILE A 141 -11.08 -7.29 -5.50
CA ILE A 141 -11.69 -6.78 -6.73
C ILE A 141 -13.21 -7.02 -6.70
N PRO A 142 -14.01 -6.13 -6.09
CA PRO A 142 -15.45 -6.24 -6.16
C PRO A 142 -15.97 -5.75 -7.53
N GLN A 143 -17.13 -6.24 -7.93
CA GLN A 143 -17.75 -5.87 -9.20
C GLN A 143 -18.07 -4.36 -9.28
N THR A 144 -18.49 -3.78 -8.16
CA THR A 144 -18.79 -2.34 -8.05
C THR A 144 -17.56 -1.49 -8.35
N GLU A 145 -16.40 -1.85 -7.82
CA GLU A 145 -15.16 -1.13 -8.02
C GLU A 145 -14.66 -1.24 -9.46
N PHE A 146 -14.69 -2.46 -10.03
CA PHE A 146 -14.37 -2.66 -11.43
C PHE A 146 -15.27 -1.80 -12.34
N THR A 147 -16.59 -1.79 -12.08
CA THR A 147 -17.55 -0.98 -12.82
C THR A 147 -17.26 0.52 -12.68
N HIS A 148 -16.85 0.97 -11.49
CA HIS A 148 -16.49 2.36 -11.23
C HIS A 148 -15.31 2.80 -12.10
N PHE A 149 -14.19 2.08 -12.06
CA PHE A 149 -13.01 2.39 -12.87
C PHE A 149 -13.25 2.24 -14.37
N HIS A 150 -14.12 1.30 -14.78
CA HIS A 150 -14.57 1.18 -16.16
C HIS A 150 -15.32 2.42 -16.64
N ASN A 151 -16.28 2.92 -15.84
CA ASN A 151 -17.04 4.11 -16.16
C ASN A 151 -16.17 5.38 -16.20
N LEU A 152 -15.13 5.45 -15.36
CA LEU A 152 -14.13 6.50 -15.40
C LEU A 152 -13.17 6.40 -16.58
N LYS A 153 -13.26 5.34 -17.41
CA LYS A 153 -12.33 5.03 -18.51
C LYS A 153 -10.87 5.00 -18.05
N ALA A 154 -10.63 4.51 -16.84
CA ALA A 154 -9.32 4.44 -16.24
C ALA A 154 -8.67 3.05 -16.39
N LEU A 155 -9.41 2.04 -16.85
CA LEU A 155 -8.90 0.69 -17.06
C LEU A 155 -8.21 0.54 -18.41
N ALA A 156 -7.05 -0.13 -18.39
CA ALA A 156 -6.39 -0.58 -19.61
C ALA A 156 -7.16 -1.78 -20.21
N PRO A 157 -7.27 -1.87 -21.56
CA PRO A 157 -8.02 -2.95 -22.19
C PRO A 157 -7.34 -4.32 -22.07
N GLU A 158 -6.01 -4.38 -22.03
CA GLU A 158 -5.27 -5.64 -22.05
C GLU A 158 -4.25 -5.75 -20.91
N ARG A 159 -3.44 -4.71 -20.66
CA ARG A 159 -2.34 -4.74 -19.70
C ARG A 159 -2.01 -3.36 -19.16
N CYS A 160 -1.45 -3.33 -17.94
CA CYS A 160 -0.90 -2.13 -17.36
C CYS A 160 0.50 -1.86 -17.95
N GLN A 161 0.73 -0.66 -18.49
CA GLN A 161 1.98 -0.22 -19.12
C GLN A 161 2.47 1.11 -18.52
N PRO A 162 2.90 1.13 -17.24
CA PRO A 162 3.32 2.36 -16.60
C PRO A 162 4.47 3.02 -17.39
N PHE A 163 4.36 4.35 -17.56
CA PHE A 163 5.35 5.20 -18.22
C PHE A 163 5.58 4.93 -19.73
N ASP A 164 4.95 3.91 -20.29
CA ASP A 164 5.01 3.67 -21.74
C ASP A 164 4.21 4.73 -22.49
N LYS A 165 4.68 5.10 -23.69
CA LYS A 165 3.99 6.07 -24.56
C LYS A 165 2.57 5.64 -24.93
N ASN A 166 2.34 4.34 -25.03
CA ASN A 166 1.05 3.76 -25.43
C ASN A 166 0.18 3.34 -24.23
N ARG A 167 0.51 3.77 -23.00
CA ARG A 167 -0.28 3.46 -21.80
C ARG A 167 -1.72 3.93 -21.93
N GLN A 168 -2.66 3.10 -21.50
CA GLN A 168 -4.09 3.36 -21.67
C GLN A 168 -4.90 3.29 -20.37
N GLY A 169 -4.26 3.03 -19.24
CA GLY A 169 -4.92 2.91 -17.96
C GLY A 169 -4.28 1.90 -17.03
N LEU A 170 -4.93 1.69 -15.91
CA LEU A 170 -4.52 0.73 -14.88
C LEU A 170 -5.19 -0.64 -15.09
N MET A 171 -4.62 -1.65 -14.44
CA MET A 171 -5.28 -2.95 -14.22
C MET A 171 -5.49 -3.12 -12.72
N ILE A 172 -6.69 -3.49 -12.29
CA ILE A 172 -6.99 -3.69 -10.87
C ILE A 172 -6.34 -5.01 -10.42
N GLY A 173 -5.71 -4.98 -9.25
CA GLY A 173 -5.18 -6.13 -8.53
C GLY A 173 -5.85 -6.31 -7.17
N GLU A 174 -5.62 -7.45 -6.52
CA GLU A 174 -6.12 -7.76 -5.19
C GLU A 174 -5.05 -8.43 -4.34
N GLY A 175 -5.17 -8.35 -3.03
CA GLY A 175 -4.26 -8.96 -2.09
C GLY A 175 -4.03 -8.13 -0.85
N ALA A 176 -3.01 -8.49 -0.06
CA ALA A 176 -2.61 -7.77 1.13
C ALA A 176 -1.10 -7.76 1.31
N GLY A 177 -0.59 -6.71 1.98
CA GLY A 177 0.79 -6.61 2.42
C GLY A 177 0.83 -6.07 3.84
N ILE A 178 1.56 -6.75 4.72
CA ILE A 178 1.67 -6.41 6.14
C ILE A 178 3.14 -6.31 6.54
N LEU A 179 3.42 -5.28 7.33
CA LEU A 179 4.69 -5.04 8.01
C LEU A 179 4.46 -5.10 9.52
N ILE A 180 5.46 -5.57 10.26
CA ILE A 180 5.54 -5.39 11.71
C ILE A 180 6.52 -4.24 11.96
N MET A 181 5.99 -3.12 12.44
CA MET A 181 6.79 -1.97 12.85
C MET A 181 6.97 -1.99 14.36
N GLU A 182 8.20 -1.75 14.80
CA GLU A 182 8.57 -1.79 16.20
C GLU A 182 9.39 -0.57 16.57
N ARG A 183 9.30 -0.14 17.83
CA ARG A 183 10.28 0.78 18.39
C ARG A 183 11.66 0.10 18.37
N TYR A 184 12.68 0.83 17.95
CA TYR A 184 14.03 0.30 17.81
C TYR A 184 14.54 -0.39 19.08
N GLU A 185 14.36 0.25 20.26
CA GLU A 185 14.82 -0.30 21.54
C GLU A 185 14.07 -1.59 21.92
N PHE A 186 12.79 -1.70 21.53
CA PHE A 186 12.01 -2.91 21.74
C PHE A 186 12.50 -4.06 20.84
N ALA A 187 12.65 -3.79 19.54
CA ALA A 187 13.16 -4.75 18.56
C ALA A 187 14.56 -5.27 18.95
N LYS A 188 15.46 -4.36 19.31
CA LYS A 188 16.81 -4.67 19.76
C LYS A 188 16.83 -5.52 21.03
N LYS A 189 16.01 -5.17 22.03
CA LYS A 189 15.93 -5.89 23.31
C LYS A 189 15.51 -7.35 23.12
N ARG A 190 14.59 -7.64 22.21
CA ARG A 190 14.14 -8.99 21.93
C ARG A 190 14.98 -9.72 20.87
N GLY A 191 16.04 -9.09 20.32
CA GLY A 191 16.91 -9.68 19.30
C GLY A 191 16.25 -9.84 17.93
N ALA A 192 15.33 -8.96 17.55
CA ALA A 192 14.66 -9.00 16.26
C ALA A 192 15.64 -8.83 15.09
N THR A 193 15.37 -9.52 14.00
CA THR A 193 16.03 -9.22 12.71
C THR A 193 15.34 -8.01 12.08
N ILE A 194 16.03 -6.88 12.07
CA ILE A 194 15.52 -5.63 11.49
C ILE A 194 15.82 -5.64 9.99
N ILE A 195 14.78 -5.48 9.16
CA ILE A 195 14.90 -5.45 7.69
C ILE A 195 15.24 -4.04 7.21
N ALA A 196 14.52 -3.05 7.74
CA ALA A 196 14.68 -1.64 7.39
C ALA A 196 14.20 -0.75 8.53
N GLU A 197 14.63 0.51 8.52
CA GLU A 197 14.10 1.60 9.32
C GLU A 197 13.08 2.36 8.49
N MET A 198 11.94 2.69 9.08
CA MET A 198 11.03 3.71 8.54
C MET A 198 11.63 5.09 8.87
N ALA A 199 12.34 5.68 7.90
CA ALA A 199 13.13 6.88 8.11
C ALA A 199 12.28 8.17 8.11
N GLY A 200 11.20 8.19 7.33
CA GLY A 200 10.34 9.37 7.25
C GLY A 200 9.17 9.18 6.30
N TYR A 201 8.23 10.10 6.38
CA TYR A 201 7.08 10.17 5.48
C TYR A 201 6.69 11.62 5.18
N GLY A 202 5.90 11.78 4.14
CA GLY A 202 5.23 13.03 3.82
C GLY A 202 3.81 12.77 3.36
N LEU A 203 2.89 13.62 3.79
CA LEU A 203 1.48 13.58 3.42
C LEU A 203 1.08 14.93 2.85
N SER A 204 0.26 14.93 1.81
CA SER A 204 -0.29 16.17 1.22
C SER A 204 -1.65 15.94 0.59
N CYS A 205 -2.33 17.03 0.27
CA CYS A 205 -3.54 16.98 -0.52
C CYS A 205 -3.43 17.98 -1.68
N ASP A 206 -3.76 17.55 -2.90
CA ASP A 206 -3.75 18.44 -4.08
C ASP A 206 -4.81 19.56 -3.98
N GLY A 207 -5.96 19.27 -3.37
CA GLY A 207 -7.08 20.22 -3.30
C GLY A 207 -7.56 20.69 -4.67
N PHE A 208 -7.40 19.89 -5.72
CA PHE A 208 -7.59 20.28 -7.11
C PHE A 208 -8.83 19.63 -7.75
N HIS A 209 -8.88 18.30 -7.82
CA HIS A 209 -9.94 17.56 -8.49
C HIS A 209 -10.17 16.20 -7.84
N MET A 210 -11.39 15.63 -7.98
CA MET A 210 -11.73 14.34 -7.35
C MET A 210 -10.93 13.15 -7.90
N THR A 211 -10.57 13.16 -9.19
CA THR A 211 -9.94 12.00 -9.84
C THR A 211 -8.70 12.34 -10.69
N ALA A 212 -8.39 13.61 -10.88
CA ALA A 212 -7.21 14.04 -11.61
C ALA A 212 -6.16 14.63 -10.65
N PRO A 213 -4.87 14.32 -10.82
CA PRO A 213 -3.80 14.95 -10.06
C PRO A 213 -3.68 16.44 -10.43
N HIS A 214 -3.08 17.23 -9.53
CA HIS A 214 -2.70 18.60 -9.87
C HIS A 214 -1.75 18.61 -11.07
N PRO A 215 -2.01 19.37 -12.13
CA PRO A 215 -1.22 19.30 -13.40
C PRO A 215 0.28 19.47 -13.21
N GLU A 216 0.69 20.34 -12.28
CA GLU A 216 2.09 20.59 -11.95
C GLU A 216 2.66 19.60 -10.90
N GLY A 217 1.84 18.70 -10.36
CA GLY A 217 2.22 17.72 -9.34
C GLY A 217 2.63 18.34 -8.00
N ASP A 218 2.08 19.50 -7.63
CA ASP A 218 2.47 20.22 -6.41
C ASP A 218 2.30 19.40 -5.13
N GLY A 219 1.21 18.66 -5.00
CA GLY A 219 1.01 17.77 -3.86
C GLY A 219 2.04 16.64 -3.81
N ALA A 220 2.36 16.03 -4.97
CA ALA A 220 3.39 15.01 -5.07
C ALA A 220 4.78 15.56 -4.71
N VAL A 221 5.12 16.75 -5.20
CA VAL A 221 6.36 17.46 -4.81
C VAL A 221 6.41 17.69 -3.32
N LYS A 222 5.31 18.19 -2.75
CA LYS A 222 5.24 18.48 -1.32
C LYS A 222 5.44 17.23 -0.48
N CYS A 223 4.72 16.13 -0.75
CA CYS A 223 4.85 14.93 0.08
C CYS A 223 6.24 14.27 -0.04
N MET A 224 6.85 14.21 -1.22
CA MET A 224 8.23 13.73 -1.36
C MET A 224 9.24 14.63 -0.61
N SER A 225 9.09 15.95 -0.71
CA SER A 225 9.97 16.90 -0.01
C SER A 225 9.84 16.84 1.50
N ASP A 226 8.62 16.71 2.01
CA ASP A 226 8.35 16.56 3.45
C ASP A 226 8.93 15.24 3.98
N ALA A 227 8.81 14.13 3.21
CA ALA A 227 9.41 12.85 3.55
C ALA A 227 10.95 12.93 3.66
N LEU A 228 11.61 13.56 2.68
CA LEU A 228 13.06 13.78 2.70
C LEU A 228 13.48 14.62 3.92
N LYS A 229 12.75 15.70 4.18
CA LYS A 229 13.01 16.58 5.32
C LYS A 229 12.86 15.84 6.65
N MET A 230 11.80 15.04 6.81
CA MET A 230 11.57 14.25 8.02
C MET A 230 12.66 13.21 8.25
N ALA A 231 13.09 12.54 7.17
CA ALA A 231 14.18 11.57 7.19
C ALA A 231 15.58 12.21 7.37
N ASN A 232 15.67 13.54 7.35
CA ASN A 232 16.94 14.29 7.33
C ASN A 232 17.89 13.82 6.21
N LEU A 233 17.32 13.56 5.02
CA LEU A 233 18.03 13.12 3.82
C LEU A 233 18.06 14.21 2.75
N SER A 234 19.14 14.21 1.99
CA SER A 234 19.26 15.01 0.76
C SER A 234 18.64 14.27 -0.43
N GLN A 235 18.39 14.98 -1.51
CA GLN A 235 17.88 14.40 -2.77
C GLN A 235 18.82 13.31 -3.32
N THR A 236 20.14 13.44 -3.10
CA THR A 236 21.17 12.54 -3.61
C THR A 236 21.29 11.24 -2.81
N ASP A 237 20.64 11.13 -1.66
CA ASP A 237 20.68 9.93 -0.81
C ASP A 237 19.72 8.85 -1.26
N ILE A 238 18.67 9.22 -2.01
CA ILE A 238 17.69 8.26 -2.54
C ILE A 238 18.27 7.55 -3.76
N GLY A 239 18.34 6.22 -3.67
CA GLY A 239 18.86 5.40 -4.75
C GLY A 239 17.82 4.51 -5.45
N TYR A 240 16.55 4.58 -5.04
CA TYR A 240 15.44 3.90 -5.72
C TYR A 240 14.11 4.53 -5.36
N ILE A 241 13.23 4.64 -6.36
CA ILE A 241 11.85 5.06 -6.18
C ILE A 241 10.92 3.95 -6.66
N ASN A 242 10.09 3.43 -5.74
CA ASN A 242 8.90 2.70 -6.14
C ASN A 242 7.81 3.73 -6.47
N ALA A 243 7.56 3.90 -7.75
CA ALA A 243 6.65 4.92 -8.24
C ALA A 243 5.19 4.50 -8.06
N HIS A 244 4.30 5.48 -7.94
CA HIS A 244 2.87 5.22 -8.03
C HIS A 244 2.51 4.60 -9.37
N GLY A 245 2.96 5.16 -10.49
CA GLY A 245 3.03 4.54 -11.82
C GLY A 245 1.82 3.67 -12.18
N THR A 246 0.66 4.27 -12.35
CA THR A 246 -0.60 3.54 -12.60
C THR A 246 -0.80 3.07 -14.03
N GLY A 247 0.02 3.56 -14.96
CA GLY A 247 -0.21 3.35 -16.41
C GLY A 247 -1.30 4.26 -16.98
N THR A 248 -1.77 5.24 -16.22
CA THR A 248 -2.72 6.24 -16.71
C THR A 248 -1.98 7.42 -17.34
N PRO A 249 -2.50 8.01 -18.44
CA PRO A 249 -1.81 9.11 -19.13
C PRO A 249 -1.46 10.29 -18.23
N HIS A 250 -2.36 10.67 -17.34
CA HIS A 250 -2.17 11.86 -16.48
C HIS A 250 -1.23 11.59 -15.32
N ASN A 251 -1.42 10.50 -14.57
CA ASN A 251 -0.60 10.22 -13.39
C ASN A 251 0.88 10.11 -13.74
N ASP A 252 1.21 9.27 -14.72
CA ASP A 252 2.61 8.93 -14.98
C ASP A 252 3.43 10.14 -15.45
N LYS A 253 2.82 11.00 -16.28
CA LYS A 253 3.42 12.27 -16.68
C LYS A 253 3.60 13.23 -15.48
N THR A 254 2.57 13.38 -14.66
CA THR A 254 2.61 14.26 -13.49
C THR A 254 3.62 13.77 -12.47
N GLU A 255 3.67 12.47 -12.19
CA GLU A 255 4.66 11.88 -11.29
C GLU A 255 6.10 12.07 -11.80
N THR A 256 6.34 11.85 -13.10
CA THR A 256 7.64 12.15 -13.73
C THR A 256 8.05 13.60 -13.52
N THR A 257 7.13 14.53 -13.74
CA THR A 257 7.36 15.97 -13.51
C THR A 257 7.69 16.26 -12.04
N ALA A 258 6.93 15.68 -11.11
CA ALA A 258 7.13 15.87 -9.67
C ALA A 258 8.49 15.31 -9.22
N ILE A 259 8.87 14.10 -9.68
CA ILE A 259 10.20 13.53 -9.38
C ILE A 259 11.32 14.44 -9.88
N LYS A 260 11.23 14.94 -11.11
CA LYS A 260 12.23 15.89 -11.64
C LYS A 260 12.30 17.19 -10.83
N ARG A 261 11.17 17.73 -10.40
CA ARG A 261 11.12 18.94 -9.58
C ARG A 261 11.77 18.75 -8.20
N VAL A 262 11.59 17.57 -7.59
CA VAL A 262 12.18 17.26 -6.28
C VAL A 262 13.66 16.94 -6.40
N PHE A 263 14.06 16.10 -7.35
CA PHE A 263 15.41 15.54 -7.42
C PHE A 263 16.34 16.24 -8.41
N GLY A 264 15.84 17.18 -9.24
CA GLY A 264 16.62 17.90 -10.24
C GLY A 264 17.36 16.95 -11.18
N GLU A 265 18.63 17.24 -11.46
CA GLU A 265 19.48 16.38 -12.31
C GLU A 265 19.71 14.97 -11.72
N HIS A 266 19.54 14.81 -10.42
CA HIS A 266 19.66 13.50 -9.78
C HIS A 266 18.51 12.56 -10.17
N ALA A 267 17.34 13.08 -10.55
CA ALA A 267 16.19 12.28 -11.00
C ALA A 267 16.56 11.29 -12.11
N TYR A 268 17.44 11.69 -13.04
CA TYR A 268 17.91 10.85 -14.15
C TYR A 268 18.89 9.75 -13.74
N LYS A 269 19.31 9.73 -12.47
CA LYS A 269 20.24 8.74 -11.90
C LYS A 269 19.57 7.79 -10.92
N ILE A 270 18.32 8.06 -10.58
CA ILE A 270 17.55 7.23 -9.63
C ILE A 270 16.74 6.21 -10.44
N PRO A 271 17.04 4.92 -10.33
CA PRO A 271 16.16 3.90 -10.88
C PRO A 271 14.77 3.99 -10.25
N CYS A 272 13.76 4.04 -11.10
CA CYS A 272 12.35 4.04 -10.71
C CYS A 272 11.66 2.79 -11.27
N SER A 273 10.70 2.22 -10.57
CA SER A 273 9.82 1.23 -11.21
C SER A 273 8.41 1.26 -10.67
N SER A 274 7.46 0.83 -11.48
CA SER A 274 6.10 0.57 -11.04
C SER A 274 5.85 -0.93 -11.00
N THR A 275 5.72 -1.45 -9.80
CA THR A 275 5.37 -2.86 -9.56
C THR A 275 3.92 -3.18 -9.95
N LYS A 276 3.09 -2.15 -10.15
CA LYS A 276 1.71 -2.32 -10.68
C LYS A 276 1.68 -2.94 -12.06
N SER A 277 2.75 -2.83 -12.83
CA SER A 277 2.89 -3.54 -14.10
C SER A 277 2.83 -5.07 -13.95
N MET A 278 3.27 -5.61 -12.80
CA MET A 278 3.36 -7.04 -12.51
C MET A 278 2.16 -7.57 -11.72
N ILE A 279 1.68 -6.79 -10.73
CA ILE A 279 0.67 -7.25 -9.77
C ILE A 279 -0.68 -6.54 -9.91
N GLY A 280 -0.78 -5.55 -10.80
CA GLY A 280 -1.92 -4.67 -10.90
C GLY A 280 -1.95 -3.60 -9.80
N HIS A 281 -2.95 -2.74 -9.85
CA HIS A 281 -3.18 -1.72 -8.83
C HIS A 281 -4.06 -2.29 -7.71
N LEU A 282 -3.48 -2.58 -6.55
CA LEU A 282 -4.17 -3.16 -5.39
C LEU A 282 -4.93 -2.10 -4.57
N MET A 283 -5.35 -1.01 -5.17
CA MET A 283 -6.14 0.06 -4.58
C MET A 283 -5.56 0.57 -3.25
N GLY A 284 -6.31 0.53 -2.14
CA GLY A 284 -5.82 0.98 -0.84
C GLY A 284 -4.71 0.12 -0.25
N ALA A 285 -4.61 -1.16 -0.67
CA ALA A 285 -3.51 -2.04 -0.32
C ALA A 285 -2.22 -1.75 -1.10
N ALA A 286 -2.30 -1.05 -2.24
CA ALA A 286 -1.17 -0.90 -3.17
C ALA A 286 0.08 -0.37 -2.48
N SER A 287 -0.04 0.78 -1.79
CA SER A 287 1.10 1.42 -1.14
C SER A 287 1.70 0.59 0.02
N ALA A 288 0.90 -0.26 0.68
CA ALA A 288 1.37 -1.18 1.70
C ALA A 288 2.20 -2.33 1.09
N VAL A 289 1.69 -2.97 0.04
CA VAL A 289 2.44 -4.02 -0.69
C VAL A 289 3.73 -3.45 -1.28
N GLU A 290 3.67 -2.24 -1.83
CA GLU A 290 4.83 -1.53 -2.36
C GLU A 290 5.84 -1.17 -1.27
N SER A 291 5.39 -0.86 -0.05
CA SER A 291 6.28 -0.68 1.11
C SER A 291 6.99 -1.99 1.50
N VAL A 292 6.29 -3.13 1.46
CA VAL A 292 6.92 -4.45 1.61
C VAL A 292 7.97 -4.67 0.53
N ILE A 293 7.66 -4.37 -0.73
CA ILE A 293 8.61 -4.48 -1.84
C ILE A 293 9.83 -3.58 -1.62
N CYS A 294 9.65 -2.34 -1.16
CA CYS A 294 10.75 -1.44 -0.81
C CYS A 294 11.67 -2.04 0.26
N CYS A 295 11.13 -2.64 1.31
CA CYS A 295 11.91 -3.35 2.32
C CYS A 295 12.68 -4.54 1.72
N LEU A 296 12.06 -5.29 0.80
CA LEU A 296 12.72 -6.39 0.09
C LEU A 296 13.83 -5.91 -0.86
N VAL A 297 13.66 -4.76 -1.51
CA VAL A 297 14.71 -4.11 -2.31
C VAL A 297 15.94 -3.81 -1.44
N LEU A 298 15.74 -3.26 -0.26
CA LEU A 298 16.84 -3.01 0.70
C LEU A 298 17.51 -4.29 1.17
N ARG A 299 16.72 -5.34 1.45
CA ARG A 299 17.22 -6.63 1.94
C ARG A 299 18.02 -7.40 0.89
N HIS A 300 17.52 -7.44 -0.35
CA HIS A 300 18.08 -8.28 -1.40
C HIS A 300 19.01 -7.55 -2.37
N GLY A 301 18.95 -6.21 -2.41
CA GLY A 301 19.73 -5.42 -3.35
C GLY A 301 19.30 -5.62 -4.81
N ILE A 302 18.01 -5.86 -5.05
CA ILE A 302 17.44 -6.07 -6.38
C ILE A 302 16.21 -5.17 -6.53
N ALA A 303 16.21 -4.29 -7.53
CA ALA A 303 15.08 -3.47 -7.90
C ALA A 303 14.20 -4.21 -8.92
N PRO A 304 12.88 -4.33 -8.66
CA PRO A 304 11.95 -4.96 -9.60
C PRO A 304 11.75 -4.09 -10.84
N PRO A 305 11.40 -4.68 -12.01
CA PRO A 305 11.20 -3.92 -13.23
C PRO A 305 9.80 -3.31 -13.34
N THR A 306 9.66 -2.33 -14.24
CA THR A 306 8.40 -2.01 -14.90
C THR A 306 8.28 -2.91 -16.13
N ILE A 307 7.43 -3.93 -16.08
CA ILE A 307 7.21 -4.81 -17.24
C ILE A 307 6.22 -4.20 -18.24
N SER A 308 6.15 -4.76 -19.44
CA SER A 308 5.32 -4.25 -20.52
C SER A 308 5.70 -2.84 -21.02
N TYR A 309 6.92 -2.41 -20.74
CA TYR A 309 7.48 -1.17 -21.25
C TYR A 309 8.09 -1.42 -22.65
N GLU A 310 7.49 -0.87 -23.69
CA GLU A 310 7.84 -1.14 -25.08
C GLU A 310 8.27 0.12 -25.84
N THR A 311 7.58 1.23 -25.61
CA THR A 311 7.80 2.47 -26.35
C THR A 311 8.11 3.60 -25.38
N PRO A 312 9.34 4.14 -25.42
CA PRO A 312 9.69 5.30 -24.61
C PRO A 312 8.81 6.51 -24.86
N ASP A 313 8.37 7.16 -23.78
CA ASP A 313 7.60 8.39 -23.82
C ASP A 313 8.50 9.60 -23.47
N PRO A 314 8.65 10.61 -24.37
CA PRO A 314 9.43 11.80 -24.06
C PRO A 314 8.94 12.61 -22.83
N GLU A 315 7.68 12.44 -22.43
CA GLU A 315 7.12 13.04 -21.23
C GLU A 315 7.41 12.23 -19.94
N CYS A 316 7.86 10.97 -20.11
CA CYS A 316 8.24 10.04 -19.06
C CYS A 316 9.65 9.51 -19.34
N ASP A 317 10.68 10.34 -19.21
CA ASP A 317 12.04 10.12 -19.71
C ASP A 317 13.07 9.76 -18.62
N LEU A 318 12.60 9.25 -17.46
CA LEU A 318 13.47 8.73 -16.39
C LEU A 318 13.84 7.26 -16.63
N ASP A 319 14.70 6.68 -15.79
CA ASP A 319 15.00 5.25 -15.80
C ASP A 319 13.90 4.47 -15.05
N TYR A 320 13.00 3.84 -15.79
CA TYR A 320 11.89 3.06 -15.23
C TYR A 320 12.19 1.56 -15.09
N ILE A 321 13.44 1.15 -15.14
CA ILE A 321 13.90 -0.25 -15.06
C ILE A 321 13.09 -1.13 -16.03
N PRO A 322 13.21 -0.96 -17.35
CA PRO A 322 12.34 -1.59 -18.31
C PRO A 322 12.52 -3.11 -18.36
N ASN A 323 11.44 -3.84 -18.11
CA ASN A 323 11.25 -5.27 -18.35
C ASN A 323 12.18 -6.27 -17.64
N LYS A 324 13.28 -5.84 -17.02
CA LYS A 324 14.23 -6.72 -16.31
C LYS A 324 14.64 -6.10 -14.99
N ALA A 325 14.59 -6.90 -13.93
CA ALA A 325 15.12 -6.51 -12.63
C ALA A 325 16.60 -6.21 -12.73
N GLN A 326 17.08 -5.28 -11.90
CA GLN A 326 18.51 -4.92 -11.84
C GLN A 326 19.03 -4.98 -10.41
N GLU A 327 20.30 -5.32 -10.28
CA GLU A 327 21.02 -5.21 -9.00
C GLU A 327 21.12 -3.75 -8.59
N LEU A 328 20.91 -3.50 -7.31
CA LEU A 328 20.89 -2.15 -6.77
C LEU A 328 21.56 -2.10 -5.40
N LYS A 329 22.58 -1.27 -5.27
CA LYS A 329 23.18 -0.97 -3.97
C LYS A 329 22.68 0.39 -3.50
N THR A 330 21.68 0.41 -2.65
CA THR A 330 21.17 1.64 -2.05
C THR A 330 20.95 1.48 -0.55
N ARG A 331 20.99 2.60 0.16
CA ARG A 331 20.65 2.68 1.59
C ARG A 331 19.24 3.21 1.82
N HIS A 332 18.71 3.99 0.88
CA HIS A 332 17.43 4.66 1.05
C HIS A 332 16.56 4.45 -0.18
N VAL A 333 15.34 4.03 0.06
CA VAL A 333 14.32 3.83 -0.96
C VAL A 333 13.06 4.64 -0.62
N LEU A 334 12.40 5.14 -1.65
CA LEU A 334 11.23 5.98 -1.54
C LEU A 334 10.04 5.28 -2.19
N ASN A 335 8.90 5.26 -1.52
CA ASN A 335 7.65 4.69 -2.02
C ASN A 335 6.59 5.78 -2.17
N ASN A 336 6.16 6.03 -3.39
CA ASN A 336 5.13 7.03 -3.73
C ASN A 336 3.75 6.40 -3.87
N SER A 337 2.75 7.11 -3.38
CA SER A 337 1.35 6.80 -3.66
C SER A 337 0.53 8.08 -3.79
N PHE A 338 -0.06 8.29 -4.97
CA PHE A 338 -0.86 9.46 -5.32
C PHE A 338 -2.29 9.02 -5.63
N ALA A 339 -3.24 9.44 -4.81
CA ALA A 339 -4.57 8.88 -4.81
C ALA A 339 -5.63 9.83 -5.34
N PHE A 340 -6.74 9.27 -5.79
CA PHE A 340 -7.96 10.02 -6.02
C PHE A 340 -8.34 10.83 -4.77
N GLY A 341 -8.99 11.98 -4.98
CA GLY A 341 -9.19 12.98 -3.94
C GLY A 341 -7.95 13.85 -3.69
N GLY A 342 -6.84 13.60 -4.40
CA GLY A 342 -5.58 14.32 -4.22
C GLY A 342 -4.82 13.93 -2.96
N ASN A 343 -5.14 12.80 -2.34
CA ASN A 343 -4.45 12.30 -1.13
C ASN A 343 -3.11 11.68 -1.51
N ASN A 344 -2.03 12.39 -1.29
CA ASN A 344 -0.68 11.95 -1.62
C ASN A 344 0.06 11.51 -0.36
N ALA A 345 0.82 10.42 -0.47
CA ALA A 345 1.65 9.90 0.59
C ALA A 345 2.95 9.33 0.05
N THR A 346 4.06 9.71 0.65
CA THR A 346 5.39 9.18 0.37
C THR A 346 5.98 8.63 1.66
N THR A 347 6.58 7.44 1.60
CA THR A 347 7.33 6.84 2.71
C THR A 347 8.77 6.58 2.29
N ILE A 348 9.72 6.70 3.23
CA ILE A 348 11.14 6.41 3.00
C ILE A 348 11.57 5.32 3.97
N PHE A 349 12.18 4.28 3.41
CA PHE A 349 12.78 3.20 4.16
C PHE A 349 14.29 3.24 3.99
N SER A 350 15.01 2.97 5.08
CA SER A 350 16.48 3.00 5.13
C SER A 350 17.03 1.68 5.60
N ARG A 351 18.13 1.24 4.99
CA ARG A 351 18.89 0.09 5.47
C ARG A 351 19.59 0.47 6.78
N MET A 352 19.46 -0.37 7.76
CA MET A 352 20.26 -0.29 8.97
C MET A 352 21.62 -0.99 8.77
N ASP A 353 22.67 -0.40 9.33
CA ASP A 353 24.04 -0.96 9.31
C ASP A 353 24.19 -2.10 10.31
#